data_3d8551509280a01710e83fe1493d1ae0
#
_entry.id   3d8551509280a01710e83fe1493d1ae0
#
_cell.length_a   1.000
_cell.length_b   1.000
_cell.length_c   1.000
_cell.angle_alpha   90.00
_cell.angle_beta   90.00
_cell.angle_gamma   90.00
#
_symmetry.space_group_name_H-M   'P 1'
#
loop_
_entity.id
_entity.type
_entity.pdbx_description
1 polymer ?
#
loop_
_entity_poly.entity_id
_entity_poly.type
_entity_poly.pdbx_seq_one_letter_code
_entity_poly.pdbx_strand_id
1 'polypeptide(L)'
;MPAAEYSFTEQVNDRGVFSFCMCPGGVLVPSETEPETIVMNGMSNSARSGKFANAGVVVQINPEDIPEEYTDKGAFAGLEFQKDVERKMWEYAHEHSDSENPFVAPAQRMVDFCEGEDSADLPQTSYKPGVVPAPLHEILPPFIAERLQDAFSIVNQKSMRGYYTNDALLIGVESRTSSPVRIPRNPRNCEADAFPGLLPCGEGAGYSGGIVSSAIDGINCAVAAARSLSGADVEDEPHE
;
A
#
# COMPACT_ATOMS: atom_id res chain seq x y z
N MET A 1 -12.08 10.78 -23.88
CA MET A 1 -11.10 11.63 -23.17
C MET A 1 -10.09 10.71 -22.50
N PRO A 2 -8.80 11.06 -22.43
CA PRO A 2 -7.86 10.30 -21.62
C PRO A 2 -8.30 10.33 -20.15
N ALA A 3 -7.90 9.31 -19.38
CA ALA A 3 -8.13 9.31 -17.94
C ALA A 3 -7.39 10.50 -17.31
N ALA A 4 -7.98 11.14 -16.30
CA ALA A 4 -7.33 12.21 -15.57
C ALA A 4 -6.08 11.67 -14.85
N GLU A 5 -5.00 12.43 -14.89
CA GLU A 5 -3.82 12.18 -14.08
C GLU A 5 -4.04 12.81 -12.70
N TYR A 6 -3.94 11.99 -11.65
CA TYR A 6 -4.06 12.43 -10.25
C TYR A 6 -3.01 11.76 -9.36
N SER A 7 -1.82 11.52 -9.94
CA SER A 7 -0.66 11.04 -9.21
C SER A 7 0.13 12.18 -8.61
N PHE A 8 0.67 11.96 -7.44
CA PHE A 8 1.58 12.88 -6.80
C PHE A 8 2.70 12.16 -6.04
N THR A 9 3.79 12.87 -5.82
CA THR A 9 4.89 12.50 -4.93
C THR A 9 5.35 13.75 -4.22
N GLU A 10 5.29 13.75 -2.90
CA GLU A 10 5.73 14.85 -2.05
C GLU A 10 6.71 14.35 -0.99
N GLN A 11 7.57 15.26 -0.51
CA GLN A 11 8.41 15.01 0.65
C GLN A 11 7.82 15.76 1.84
N VAL A 12 7.49 15.02 2.89
CA VAL A 12 6.90 15.56 4.11
C VAL A 12 7.71 15.07 5.30
N ASN A 13 8.33 15.99 6.04
CA ASN A 13 9.12 15.67 7.23
C ASN A 13 10.09 14.50 7.00
N ASP A 14 10.92 14.62 5.95
CA ASP A 14 11.95 13.65 5.53
C ASP A 14 11.43 12.25 5.14
N ARG A 15 10.14 12.12 4.81
CA ARG A 15 9.55 10.90 4.26
C ARG A 15 8.80 11.18 2.98
N GLY A 16 8.91 10.27 2.04
CA GLY A 16 8.10 10.29 0.82
C GLY A 16 6.63 9.99 1.15
N VAL A 17 5.73 10.81 0.61
CA VAL A 17 4.29 10.52 0.55
C VAL A 17 3.88 10.52 -0.91
N PHE A 18 3.29 9.44 -1.37
CA PHE A 18 2.96 9.30 -2.79
C PHE A 18 1.69 8.52 -3.04
N SER A 19 1.04 8.86 -4.14
CA SER A 19 -0.07 8.08 -4.67
C SER A 19 0.42 7.00 -5.63
N PHE A 20 -0.26 5.87 -5.64
CA PHE A 20 0.00 4.77 -6.56
C PHE A 20 -1.32 4.05 -6.93
N CYS A 21 -1.24 3.10 -7.87
CA CYS A 21 -2.40 2.29 -8.30
C CYS A 21 -3.63 3.13 -8.63
N MET A 22 -3.47 4.25 -9.37
CA MET A 22 -4.59 5.09 -9.79
C MET A 22 -5.56 4.30 -10.66
N CYS A 23 -6.80 4.19 -10.20
CA CYS A 23 -7.87 3.42 -10.84
C CYS A 23 -9.06 4.32 -11.24
N PRO A 24 -8.95 5.05 -12.37
CA PRO A 24 -10.05 5.87 -12.87
C PRO A 24 -11.24 5.00 -13.27
N GLY A 25 -12.45 5.41 -12.86
CA GLY A 25 -13.67 4.62 -13.08
C GLY A 25 -13.62 3.24 -12.42
N GLY A 26 -12.84 3.12 -11.33
CA GLY A 26 -12.56 1.87 -10.67
C GLY A 26 -13.43 1.59 -9.45
N VAL A 27 -13.11 0.48 -8.81
CA VAL A 27 -13.71 0.02 -7.56
C VAL A 27 -12.62 -0.29 -6.54
N LEU A 28 -12.93 -0.16 -5.26
CA LEU A 28 -12.12 -0.70 -4.18
C LEU A 28 -12.58 -2.10 -3.84
N VAL A 29 -11.63 -2.97 -3.54
CA VAL A 29 -11.87 -4.36 -3.15
C VAL A 29 -11.03 -4.71 -1.92
N PRO A 30 -11.52 -5.63 -1.06
CA PRO A 30 -10.70 -6.20 0.01
C PRO A 30 -9.63 -7.12 -0.58
N SER A 31 -8.43 -7.12 0.01
CA SER A 31 -7.27 -7.90 -0.47
C SER A 31 -6.42 -8.50 0.66
N GLU A 32 -6.97 -8.60 1.85
CA GLU A 32 -6.32 -9.22 3.00
C GLU A 32 -6.02 -10.70 2.75
N THR A 33 -4.98 -11.20 3.41
CA THR A 33 -4.53 -12.58 3.32
C THR A 33 -4.57 -13.33 4.65
N GLU A 34 -4.88 -12.61 5.73
CA GLU A 34 -4.97 -13.14 7.09
C GLU A 34 -6.35 -12.81 7.69
N PRO A 35 -6.90 -13.67 8.57
CA PRO A 35 -8.14 -13.36 9.28
C PRO A 35 -7.93 -12.16 10.22
N GLU A 36 -9.02 -11.45 10.52
CA GLU A 36 -9.02 -10.33 11.46
C GLU A 36 -8.06 -9.20 11.07
N THR A 37 -7.86 -9.02 9.77
CA THR A 37 -7.14 -7.89 9.18
C THR A 37 -7.95 -7.29 8.05
N ILE A 38 -7.64 -6.06 7.66
CA ILE A 38 -8.22 -5.45 6.47
C ILE A 38 -7.18 -4.74 5.64
N VAL A 39 -7.18 -5.03 4.34
CA VAL A 39 -6.33 -4.39 3.35
C VAL A 39 -7.17 -4.04 2.12
N MET A 40 -6.99 -2.83 1.62
CA MET A 40 -7.66 -2.34 0.42
C MET A 40 -6.79 -2.48 -0.80
N ASN A 41 -7.43 -2.68 -1.95
CA ASN A 41 -6.79 -2.52 -3.24
C ASN A 41 -7.74 -1.87 -4.26
N GLY A 42 -7.20 -1.10 -5.18
CA GLY A 42 -7.95 -0.50 -6.26
C GLY A 42 -7.93 -1.37 -7.53
N MET A 43 -9.06 -1.43 -8.23
CA MET A 43 -9.19 -2.11 -9.51
C MET A 43 -9.95 -1.28 -10.52
N SER A 44 -9.51 -1.27 -11.79
CA SER A 44 -10.26 -0.71 -12.91
C SER A 44 -10.63 -1.80 -13.90
N ASN A 45 -11.86 -1.75 -14.42
CA ASN A 45 -12.21 -2.51 -15.61
C ASN A 45 -11.60 -1.86 -16.88
N SER A 46 -11.55 -2.58 -17.98
CA SER A 46 -10.98 -2.08 -19.23
C SER A 46 -11.70 -0.84 -19.78
N ALA A 47 -12.99 -0.70 -19.52
CA ALA A 47 -13.79 0.45 -19.96
C ALA A 47 -13.54 1.72 -19.12
N ARG A 48 -13.05 1.61 -17.91
CA ARG A 48 -12.80 2.72 -16.97
C ARG A 48 -13.98 3.68 -16.81
N SER A 49 -15.20 3.13 -16.83
CA SER A 49 -16.45 3.88 -16.92
C SER A 49 -17.24 3.95 -15.60
N GLY A 50 -16.65 3.48 -14.51
CA GLY A 50 -17.26 3.56 -13.19
C GLY A 50 -17.42 5.00 -12.71
N LYS A 51 -18.30 5.22 -11.73
CA LYS A 51 -18.64 6.53 -11.18
C LYS A 51 -17.47 7.16 -10.40
N PHE A 52 -16.63 6.33 -9.78
CA PHE A 52 -15.59 6.75 -8.86
C PHE A 52 -14.19 6.51 -9.44
N ALA A 53 -13.23 7.30 -8.96
CA ALA A 53 -11.80 7.02 -9.10
C ALA A 53 -11.24 6.70 -7.72
N ASN A 54 -10.16 5.94 -7.67
CA ASN A 54 -9.42 5.70 -6.43
C ASN A 54 -7.91 5.65 -6.68
N ALA A 55 -7.16 5.82 -5.61
CA ALA A 55 -5.72 5.63 -5.56
C ALA A 55 -5.33 5.19 -4.15
N GLY A 56 -4.29 4.38 -4.03
CA GLY A 56 -3.57 4.22 -2.77
C GLY A 56 -2.74 5.48 -2.50
N VAL A 57 -2.71 5.92 -1.25
CA VAL A 57 -1.81 6.99 -0.80
C VAL A 57 -1.05 6.49 0.40
N VAL A 58 0.27 6.50 0.31
CA VAL A 58 1.14 5.86 1.28
C VAL A 58 2.25 6.78 1.75
N VAL A 59 2.70 6.53 2.98
CA VAL A 59 3.86 7.16 3.60
C VAL A 59 5.00 6.15 3.62
N GLN A 60 6.19 6.59 3.22
CA GLN A 60 7.40 5.79 3.34
C GLN A 60 7.70 5.50 4.81
N ILE A 61 7.91 4.23 5.13
CA ILE A 61 8.33 3.74 6.44
C ILE A 61 9.79 3.32 6.36
N ASN A 62 10.61 3.82 7.27
CA ASN A 62 12.00 3.41 7.42
C ASN A 62 12.15 2.52 8.67
N PRO A 63 13.25 1.76 8.79
CA PRO A 63 13.48 0.93 9.98
C PRO A 63 13.42 1.67 11.31
N GLU A 64 13.85 2.93 11.35
CA GLU A 64 13.79 3.78 12.53
C GLU A 64 12.39 4.26 12.91
N ASP A 65 11.42 4.13 12.01
CA ASP A 65 10.01 4.49 12.27
C ASP A 65 9.24 3.34 12.94
N ILE A 66 9.82 2.13 12.92
CA ILE A 66 9.19 0.95 13.55
C ILE A 66 9.23 1.11 15.08
N PRO A 67 8.09 1.05 15.77
CA PRO A 67 8.04 1.19 17.23
C PRO A 67 8.90 0.15 17.97
N GLU A 68 9.47 0.55 19.10
CA GLU A 68 10.37 -0.29 19.90
C GLU A 68 9.73 -1.63 20.32
N GLU A 69 8.41 -1.67 20.49
CA GLU A 69 7.66 -2.86 20.88
C GLU A 69 7.75 -4.01 19.86
N TYR A 70 8.17 -3.72 18.61
CA TYR A 70 8.37 -4.74 17.56
C TYR A 70 9.84 -5.16 17.41
N THR A 71 10.78 -4.54 18.11
CA THR A 71 12.23 -4.81 17.92
C THR A 71 12.63 -6.23 18.26
N ASP A 72 11.94 -6.89 19.18
CA ASP A 72 12.14 -8.31 19.54
C ASP A 72 11.81 -9.28 18.38
N LYS A 73 11.07 -8.83 17.37
CA LYS A 73 10.73 -9.60 16.17
C LYS A 73 11.86 -9.64 15.13
N GLY A 74 12.96 -8.89 15.35
CA GLY A 74 14.13 -8.87 14.47
C GLY A 74 13.78 -8.51 13.03
N ALA A 75 14.12 -9.37 12.07
CA ALA A 75 13.83 -9.13 10.65
C ALA A 75 12.33 -9.02 10.31
N PHE A 76 11.44 -9.44 11.17
CA PHE A 76 10.00 -9.37 10.99
C PHE A 76 9.34 -8.17 11.66
N ALA A 77 10.11 -7.29 12.32
CA ALA A 77 9.57 -6.13 13.03
C ALA A 77 8.64 -5.27 12.16
N GLY A 78 9.06 -4.94 10.94
CA GLY A 78 8.23 -4.18 9.99
C GLY A 78 6.98 -4.92 9.54
N LEU A 79 7.04 -6.24 9.40
CA LEU A 79 5.89 -7.07 9.04
C LEU A 79 4.85 -7.12 10.17
N GLU A 80 5.30 -7.28 11.41
CA GLU A 80 4.41 -7.32 12.57
C GLU A 80 3.78 -5.94 12.82
N PHE A 81 4.52 -4.86 12.64
CA PHE A 81 3.97 -3.50 12.69
C PHE A 81 2.90 -3.28 11.60
N GLN A 82 3.16 -3.71 10.36
CA GLN A 82 2.19 -3.64 9.26
C GLN A 82 0.90 -4.40 9.60
N LYS A 83 1.02 -5.64 10.09
CA LYS A 83 -0.12 -6.46 10.50
C LYS A 83 -0.93 -5.84 11.64
N ASP A 84 -0.27 -5.20 12.58
CA ASP A 84 -0.94 -4.55 13.70
C ASP A 84 -1.79 -3.36 13.23
N VAL A 85 -1.28 -2.55 12.29
CA VAL A 85 -2.07 -1.47 11.66
C VAL A 85 -3.28 -2.04 10.93
N GLU A 86 -3.11 -3.11 10.15
CA GLU A 86 -4.20 -3.79 9.44
C GLU A 86 -5.26 -4.33 10.40
N ARG A 87 -4.83 -4.92 11.53
CA ARG A 87 -5.71 -5.46 12.57
C ARG A 87 -6.49 -4.36 13.30
N LYS A 88 -5.85 -3.29 13.73
CA LYS A 88 -6.52 -2.15 14.38
C LYS A 88 -7.63 -1.56 13.53
N MET A 89 -7.42 -1.48 12.23
CA MET A 89 -8.45 -1.02 11.29
C MET A 89 -9.63 -2.00 11.21
N TRP A 90 -9.34 -3.29 11.19
CA TRP A 90 -10.37 -4.34 11.19
C TRP A 90 -11.15 -4.35 12.50
N GLU A 91 -10.47 -4.34 13.65
CA GLU A 91 -11.07 -4.31 14.99
C GLU A 91 -12.03 -3.13 15.14
N TYR A 92 -11.56 -1.91 14.81
CA TYR A 92 -12.40 -0.72 14.89
C TYR A 92 -13.68 -0.85 14.05
N ALA A 93 -13.53 -1.29 12.79
CA ALA A 93 -14.67 -1.42 11.89
C ALA A 93 -15.71 -2.44 12.40
N HIS A 94 -15.25 -3.54 13.01
CA HIS A 94 -16.15 -4.58 13.53
C HIS A 94 -16.79 -4.20 14.87
N GLU A 95 -16.10 -3.46 15.71
CA GLU A 95 -16.66 -2.95 16.96
C GLU A 95 -17.75 -1.89 16.74
N HIS A 96 -17.68 -1.16 15.62
CA HIS A 96 -18.58 -0.03 15.32
C HIS A 96 -19.54 -0.30 14.17
N SER A 97 -19.69 -1.54 13.73
CA SER A 97 -20.60 -1.95 12.67
C SER A 97 -21.56 -3.04 13.15
N ASP A 98 -22.83 -2.89 12.79
CA ASP A 98 -23.82 -3.97 12.93
C ASP A 98 -23.73 -5.00 11.78
N SER A 99 -22.80 -4.84 10.86
CA SER A 99 -22.61 -5.73 9.71
C SER A 99 -21.85 -6.99 10.11
N GLU A 100 -22.39 -8.16 9.74
CA GLU A 100 -21.67 -9.44 9.85
C GLU A 100 -20.63 -9.65 8.72
N ASN A 101 -20.49 -8.67 7.80
CA ASN A 101 -19.53 -8.79 6.71
C ASN A 101 -18.11 -8.60 7.25
N PRO A 102 -17.22 -9.61 7.12
CA PRO A 102 -15.86 -9.56 7.65
C PRO A 102 -14.96 -8.51 6.96
N PHE A 103 -15.41 -7.92 5.86
CA PHE A 103 -14.68 -6.94 5.06
C PHE A 103 -15.22 -5.52 5.21
N VAL A 104 -16.05 -5.22 6.20
CA VAL A 104 -16.43 -3.84 6.50
C VAL A 104 -15.20 -3.02 6.88
N ALA A 105 -15.08 -1.79 6.36
CA ALA A 105 -13.87 -0.98 6.50
C ALA A 105 -14.10 0.34 7.22
N PRO A 106 -13.14 0.82 8.00
CA PRO A 106 -13.21 2.14 8.61
C PRO A 106 -12.95 3.21 7.55
N ALA A 107 -13.66 4.32 7.63
CA ALA A 107 -13.56 5.40 6.65
C ALA A 107 -13.79 6.78 7.28
N GLN A 108 -13.17 7.81 6.66
CA GLN A 108 -13.25 9.20 7.11
C GLN A 108 -13.25 10.13 5.90
N ARG A 109 -14.01 11.23 5.95
CA ARG A 109 -13.91 12.28 4.94
C ARG A 109 -12.52 12.90 4.95
N MET A 110 -11.98 13.23 3.79
CA MET A 110 -10.61 13.74 3.68
C MET A 110 -10.38 15.04 4.46
N VAL A 111 -11.32 15.98 4.42
CA VAL A 111 -11.17 17.26 5.14
C VAL A 111 -11.21 17.01 6.64
N ASP A 112 -12.17 16.21 7.12
CA ASP A 112 -12.32 15.87 8.55
C ASP A 112 -11.04 15.17 9.05
N PHE A 113 -10.50 14.23 8.28
CA PHE A 113 -9.20 13.59 8.59
C PHE A 113 -8.07 14.61 8.74
N CYS A 114 -7.99 15.57 7.82
CA CYS A 114 -6.93 16.58 7.84
C CYS A 114 -7.09 17.60 8.96
N GLU A 115 -8.32 17.87 9.39
CA GLU A 115 -8.63 18.79 10.49
C GLU A 115 -8.67 18.11 11.86
N GLY A 116 -8.55 16.76 11.89
CA GLY A 116 -8.61 15.98 13.14
C GLY A 116 -10.01 15.92 13.74
N GLU A 117 -11.04 15.93 12.88
CA GLU A 117 -12.44 15.94 13.29
C GLU A 117 -13.15 14.65 12.87
N ASP A 118 -14.13 14.22 13.63
CA ASP A 118 -14.95 13.07 13.28
C ASP A 118 -15.89 13.35 12.11
N SER A 119 -16.04 12.42 11.18
CA SER A 119 -17.00 12.53 10.10
C SER A 119 -18.41 12.19 10.59
N ALA A 120 -19.32 13.13 10.50
CA ALA A 120 -20.73 12.94 10.90
C ALA A 120 -21.48 11.98 9.96
N ASP A 121 -21.09 11.91 8.69
CA ASP A 121 -21.61 11.02 7.66
C ASP A 121 -20.52 10.68 6.63
N LEU A 122 -20.78 9.67 5.78
CA LEU A 122 -19.87 9.27 4.74
C LEU A 122 -20.50 9.41 3.35
N PRO A 123 -19.77 9.91 2.32
CA PRO A 123 -20.26 9.93 0.96
C PRO A 123 -20.35 8.51 0.37
N GLN A 124 -21.05 8.39 -0.75
CA GLN A 124 -21.10 7.13 -1.49
C GLN A 124 -19.70 6.68 -1.93
N THR A 125 -19.44 5.39 -1.85
CA THR A 125 -18.18 4.78 -2.26
C THR A 125 -18.38 3.63 -3.24
N SER A 126 -17.30 3.23 -3.93
CA SER A 126 -17.25 2.03 -4.76
C SER A 126 -16.98 0.75 -3.95
N TYR A 127 -16.66 0.87 -2.66
CA TYR A 127 -16.38 -0.27 -1.80
C TYR A 127 -17.67 -0.99 -1.40
N LYS A 128 -17.87 -2.18 -1.91
CA LYS A 128 -19.12 -2.96 -1.78
C LYS A 128 -19.36 -3.58 -0.40
N PRO A 129 -18.33 -4.05 0.33
CA PRO A 129 -18.53 -4.67 1.62
C PRO A 129 -19.16 -3.74 2.67
N GLY A 130 -19.03 -2.43 2.51
CA GLY A 130 -19.54 -1.42 3.44
C GLY A 130 -18.43 -0.68 4.17
N VAL A 131 -18.74 0.51 4.63
CA VAL A 131 -17.85 1.37 5.41
C VAL A 131 -18.55 1.88 6.66
N VAL A 132 -17.75 2.13 7.72
CA VAL A 132 -18.21 2.78 8.96
C VAL A 132 -17.42 4.06 9.20
N PRO A 133 -18.02 5.12 9.73
CA PRO A 133 -17.30 6.30 10.16
C PRO A 133 -16.26 5.93 11.23
N ALA A 134 -15.05 6.43 11.06
CA ALA A 134 -13.93 6.12 11.95
C ALA A 134 -12.94 7.30 12.01
N PRO A 135 -12.34 7.60 13.17
CA PRO A 135 -11.31 8.61 13.29
C PRO A 135 -9.96 8.06 12.79
N LEU A 136 -9.80 7.91 11.46
CA LEU A 136 -8.57 7.37 10.88
C LEU A 136 -7.33 8.14 11.30
N HIS A 137 -7.47 9.45 11.58
CA HIS A 137 -6.40 10.32 12.09
C HIS A 137 -5.91 9.92 13.49
N GLU A 138 -6.73 9.19 14.27
CA GLU A 138 -6.36 8.67 15.60
C GLU A 138 -5.93 7.19 15.54
N ILE A 139 -6.56 6.38 14.65
CA ILE A 139 -6.28 4.93 14.54
C ILE A 139 -4.94 4.68 13.87
N LEU A 140 -4.61 5.46 12.84
CA LEU A 140 -3.29 5.38 12.20
C LEU A 140 -2.17 5.78 13.18
N PRO A 141 -0.99 5.18 13.06
CA PRO A 141 0.18 5.68 13.78
C PRO A 141 0.34 7.19 13.55
N PRO A 142 0.54 8.00 14.61
CA PRO A 142 0.53 9.47 14.51
C PRO A 142 1.45 10.02 13.42
N PHE A 143 2.66 9.46 13.29
CA PHE A 143 3.61 9.91 12.27
C PHE A 143 3.15 9.64 10.83
N ILE A 144 2.27 8.65 10.60
CA ILE A 144 1.66 8.38 9.30
C ILE A 144 0.51 9.36 9.06
N ALA A 145 -0.39 9.52 10.04
CA ALA A 145 -1.54 10.40 9.93
C ALA A 145 -1.10 11.86 9.64
N GLU A 146 -0.17 12.40 10.42
CA GLU A 146 0.37 13.76 10.25
C GLU A 146 0.96 13.98 8.86
N ARG A 147 1.74 13.01 8.34
CA ARG A 147 2.34 13.14 7.01
C ARG A 147 1.32 13.09 5.87
N LEU A 148 0.27 12.29 6.03
CA LEU A 148 -0.84 12.26 5.06
C LEU A 148 -1.62 13.58 5.07
N GLN A 149 -1.92 14.13 6.26
CA GLN A 149 -2.60 15.42 6.43
C GLN A 149 -1.82 16.56 5.74
N ASP A 150 -0.53 16.65 6.02
CA ASP A 150 0.36 17.61 5.40
C ASP A 150 0.45 17.44 3.87
N ALA A 151 0.60 16.19 3.41
CA ALA A 151 0.68 15.89 1.98
C ALA A 151 -0.59 16.29 1.24
N PHE A 152 -1.78 15.98 1.74
CA PHE A 152 -3.04 16.37 1.11
C PHE A 152 -3.18 17.89 1.00
N SER A 153 -2.78 18.63 2.04
CA SER A 153 -2.75 20.10 2.03
C SER A 153 -1.77 20.63 0.99
N ILE A 154 -0.55 20.10 0.94
CA ILE A 154 0.50 20.52 -0.01
C ILE A 154 0.06 20.25 -1.45
N VAL A 155 -0.47 19.05 -1.73
CA VAL A 155 -0.93 18.66 -3.06
C VAL A 155 -2.04 19.57 -3.56
N ASN A 156 -3.01 19.88 -2.70
CA ASN A 156 -4.09 20.82 -3.05
C ASN A 156 -3.58 22.23 -3.39
N GLN A 157 -2.56 22.70 -2.70
CA GLN A 157 -2.01 24.04 -2.92
C GLN A 157 -1.10 24.11 -4.15
N LYS A 158 -0.26 23.09 -4.38
CA LYS A 158 0.79 23.13 -5.39
C LYS A 158 0.37 22.57 -6.76
N SER A 159 -0.26 21.40 -6.78
CA SER A 159 -0.38 20.59 -8.00
C SER A 159 -1.80 20.28 -8.42
N MET A 160 -2.70 19.96 -7.46
CA MET A 160 -4.06 19.49 -7.77
C MET A 160 -5.11 20.26 -6.98
N ARG A 161 -5.40 21.50 -7.40
CA ARG A 161 -6.45 22.32 -6.79
C ARG A 161 -7.80 21.60 -6.79
N GLY A 162 -8.45 21.50 -5.61
CA GLY A 162 -9.68 20.78 -5.41
C GLY A 162 -9.51 19.31 -5.03
N TYR A 163 -8.26 18.85 -4.85
CA TYR A 163 -7.98 17.51 -4.33
C TYR A 163 -8.43 17.36 -2.86
N TYR A 164 -8.23 18.41 -2.08
CA TYR A 164 -8.70 18.53 -0.70
C TYR A 164 -10.19 18.86 -0.69
N THR A 165 -11.03 17.85 -0.48
CA THR A 165 -12.49 17.99 -0.59
C THR A 165 -13.22 16.99 0.31
N ASN A 166 -14.38 17.38 0.84
CA ASN A 166 -15.27 16.49 1.59
C ASN A 166 -16.03 15.47 0.72
N ASP A 167 -15.93 15.57 -0.59
CA ASP A 167 -16.43 14.52 -1.51
C ASP A 167 -15.46 13.32 -1.58
N ALA A 168 -14.20 13.50 -1.17
CA ALA A 168 -13.22 12.43 -1.08
C ALA A 168 -13.35 11.67 0.24
N LEU A 169 -13.34 10.34 0.14
CA LEU A 169 -13.41 9.42 1.26
C LEU A 169 -12.09 8.67 1.39
N LEU A 170 -11.47 8.74 2.54
CA LEU A 170 -10.36 7.89 2.93
C LEU A 170 -10.93 6.59 3.51
N ILE A 171 -10.41 5.46 3.07
CA ILE A 171 -10.81 4.13 3.55
C ILE A 171 -9.53 3.41 3.98
N GLY A 172 -9.50 2.94 5.20
CA GLY A 172 -8.30 2.29 5.75
C GLY A 172 -8.35 0.78 5.60
N VAL A 173 -7.26 0.16 5.22
CA VAL A 173 -5.93 0.66 4.96
C VAL A 173 -5.37 0.05 3.67
N GLU A 174 -4.54 0.78 2.93
CA GLU A 174 -3.66 0.22 1.90
C GLU A 174 -2.23 0.21 2.46
N SER A 175 -1.82 -0.91 3.01
CA SER A 175 -0.55 -1.06 3.74
C SER A 175 0.55 -1.75 2.94
N ARG A 176 0.21 -2.34 1.77
CA ARG A 176 1.06 -3.27 1.04
C ARG A 176 1.47 -2.72 -0.31
N THR A 177 2.51 -1.88 -0.34
CA THR A 177 3.14 -1.40 -1.57
C THR A 177 4.49 -2.02 -1.85
N SER A 178 5.21 -2.41 -0.80
CA SER A 178 6.47 -3.14 -0.86
C SER A 178 6.59 -4.01 0.38
N SER A 179 7.27 -5.14 0.26
CA SER A 179 7.46 -6.03 1.40
C SER A 179 8.37 -5.39 2.45
N PRO A 180 7.99 -5.40 3.73
CA PRO A 180 8.84 -4.96 4.83
C PRO A 180 9.95 -5.96 5.14
N VAL A 181 9.96 -7.11 4.48
CA VAL A 181 10.97 -8.18 4.63
C VAL A 181 11.65 -8.43 3.29
N ARG A 182 12.95 -8.63 3.31
CA ARG A 182 13.73 -9.01 2.14
C ARG A 182 14.38 -10.37 2.33
N ILE A 183 14.20 -11.28 1.37
CA ILE A 183 14.85 -12.58 1.34
C ILE A 183 16.20 -12.41 0.63
N PRO A 184 17.36 -12.53 1.33
CA PRO A 184 18.68 -12.34 0.70
C PRO A 184 18.90 -13.31 -0.47
N ARG A 185 19.43 -12.80 -1.57
CA ARG A 185 19.79 -13.58 -2.75
C ARG A 185 21.05 -13.04 -3.40
N ASN A 186 21.78 -13.88 -4.07
CA ASN A 186 22.91 -13.50 -4.90
C ASN A 186 22.42 -12.63 -6.09
N PRO A 187 22.98 -11.42 -6.30
CA PRO A 187 22.51 -10.52 -7.35
C PRO A 187 22.78 -11.01 -8.79
N ARG A 188 23.71 -11.97 -8.99
CA ARG A 188 24.06 -12.47 -10.32
C ARG A 188 23.18 -13.61 -10.79
N ASN A 189 22.92 -14.59 -9.92
CA ASN A 189 22.14 -15.78 -10.27
C ASN A 189 20.74 -15.80 -9.62
N CYS A 190 20.36 -14.76 -8.86
CA CYS A 190 19.10 -14.62 -8.15
C CYS A 190 18.78 -15.73 -7.14
N GLU A 191 19.74 -16.59 -6.82
CA GLU A 191 19.57 -17.70 -5.89
C GLU A 191 19.67 -17.22 -4.44
N ALA A 192 18.81 -17.74 -3.57
CA ALA A 192 18.85 -17.42 -2.15
C ALA A 192 20.13 -17.92 -1.49
N ASP A 193 20.79 -17.06 -0.69
CA ASP A 193 22.08 -17.39 -0.07
C ASP A 193 22.01 -18.61 0.86
N ALA A 194 20.87 -18.80 1.53
CA ALA A 194 20.68 -19.89 2.49
C ALA A 194 20.00 -21.14 1.92
N PHE A 195 19.42 -21.07 0.72
CA PHE A 195 18.61 -22.14 0.15
C PHE A 195 18.89 -22.35 -1.33
N PRO A 196 19.86 -23.23 -1.69
CA PRO A 196 20.16 -23.54 -3.08
C PRO A 196 18.92 -24.00 -3.87
N GLY A 197 18.76 -23.50 -5.08
CA GLY A 197 17.60 -23.78 -5.95
C GLY A 197 16.37 -22.90 -5.69
N LEU A 198 16.37 -22.06 -4.65
CA LEU A 198 15.32 -21.09 -4.40
C LEU A 198 15.68 -19.73 -4.99
N LEU A 199 14.84 -19.17 -5.86
CA LEU A 199 15.03 -17.86 -6.48
C LEU A 199 13.93 -16.87 -6.00
N PRO A 200 14.14 -16.18 -4.88
CA PRO A 200 13.17 -15.17 -4.39
C PRO A 200 13.06 -14.03 -5.39
N CYS A 201 11.84 -13.66 -5.79
CA CYS A 201 11.62 -12.57 -6.75
C CYS A 201 10.37 -11.75 -6.45
N GLY A 202 10.32 -10.58 -7.04
CA GLY A 202 9.19 -9.67 -7.00
C GLY A 202 8.97 -8.98 -5.66
N GLU A 203 7.73 -8.52 -5.45
CA GLU A 203 7.36 -7.72 -4.30
C GLU A 203 7.46 -8.49 -2.99
N GLY A 204 6.87 -9.68 -2.93
CA GLY A 204 6.86 -10.48 -1.71
C GLY A 204 8.24 -10.87 -1.19
N ALA A 205 9.24 -10.93 -2.08
CA ALA A 205 10.63 -11.21 -1.73
C ALA A 205 11.43 -9.93 -1.39
N GLY A 206 10.83 -8.75 -1.50
CA GLY A 206 11.44 -7.46 -1.15
C GLY A 206 12.33 -6.86 -2.24
N TYR A 207 12.12 -7.22 -3.53
CA TYR A 207 12.94 -6.72 -4.65
C TYR A 207 12.26 -5.69 -5.54
N SER A 208 10.97 -5.49 -5.39
CA SER A 208 10.18 -4.53 -6.17
C SER A 208 8.92 -4.14 -5.42
N GLY A 209 8.29 -3.03 -5.81
CA GLY A 209 7.06 -2.55 -5.17
C GLY A 209 5.95 -2.21 -6.19
N GLY A 210 6.11 -2.59 -7.46
CA GLY A 210 5.13 -2.30 -8.50
C GLY A 210 4.95 -3.44 -9.49
N ILE A 211 3.85 -3.43 -10.23
CA ILE A 211 3.47 -4.50 -11.17
C ILE A 211 4.56 -4.74 -12.21
N VAL A 212 5.02 -3.66 -12.88
CA VAL A 212 6.03 -3.78 -13.95
C VAL A 212 7.39 -4.17 -13.41
N SER A 213 7.83 -3.56 -12.30
CA SER A 213 9.11 -3.90 -11.67
C SER A 213 9.14 -5.34 -11.17
N SER A 214 8.04 -5.83 -10.59
CA SER A 214 7.92 -7.24 -10.17
C SER A 214 7.95 -8.20 -11.36
N ALA A 215 7.33 -7.84 -12.47
CA ALA A 215 7.38 -8.64 -13.70
C ALA A 215 8.81 -8.70 -14.29
N ILE A 216 9.52 -7.59 -14.31
CA ILE A 216 10.92 -7.54 -14.78
C ILE A 216 11.80 -8.39 -13.89
N ASP A 217 11.68 -8.25 -12.57
CA ASP A 217 12.45 -9.05 -11.62
C ASP A 217 12.17 -10.56 -11.77
N GLY A 218 10.88 -10.92 -11.96
CA GLY A 218 10.48 -12.30 -12.22
C GLY A 218 11.08 -12.86 -13.53
N ILE A 219 11.16 -12.06 -14.60
CA ILE A 219 11.82 -12.44 -15.86
C ILE A 219 13.31 -12.68 -15.62
N ASN A 220 13.99 -11.79 -14.90
CA ASN A 220 15.41 -11.94 -14.59
C ASN A 220 15.69 -13.22 -13.80
N CYS A 221 14.87 -13.51 -12.79
CA CYS A 221 14.98 -14.75 -12.02
C CYS A 221 14.70 -15.99 -12.87
N ALA A 222 13.74 -15.96 -13.77
CA ALA A 222 13.44 -17.07 -14.68
C ALA A 222 14.61 -17.34 -15.65
N VAL A 223 15.24 -16.27 -16.18
CA VAL A 223 16.45 -16.39 -17.03
C VAL A 223 17.59 -16.97 -16.22
N ALA A 224 17.82 -16.52 -14.99
CA ALA A 224 18.85 -17.07 -14.10
C ALA A 224 18.62 -18.56 -13.82
N ALA A 225 17.39 -18.97 -13.54
CA ALA A 225 17.02 -20.37 -13.34
C ALA A 225 17.31 -21.23 -14.60
N ALA A 226 16.93 -20.71 -15.78
CA ALA A 226 17.16 -21.43 -17.04
C ALA A 226 18.66 -21.62 -17.32
N ARG A 227 19.49 -20.61 -17.06
CA ARG A 227 20.97 -20.70 -17.17
C ARG A 227 21.53 -21.74 -16.21
N SER A 228 21.13 -21.71 -14.95
CA SER A 228 21.55 -22.68 -13.93
C SER A 228 21.21 -24.13 -14.34
N LEU A 229 19.99 -24.35 -14.84
CA LEU A 229 19.55 -25.69 -15.27
C LEU A 229 20.23 -26.18 -16.54
N SER A 230 20.65 -25.30 -17.43
CA SER A 230 21.36 -25.64 -18.68
C SER A 230 22.87 -25.83 -18.49
N GLY A 231 23.40 -25.55 -17.30
CA GLY A 231 24.85 -25.58 -17.05
C GLY A 231 25.60 -24.47 -17.79
N ALA A 232 24.95 -23.44 -18.24
CA ALA A 232 25.57 -22.27 -18.85
C ALA A 232 26.15 -21.38 -17.74
N ASP A 233 27.48 -21.22 -17.75
CA ASP A 233 28.16 -20.31 -16.83
C ASP A 233 27.67 -18.87 -17.02
N VAL A 234 27.54 -18.14 -15.90
CA VAL A 234 27.27 -16.69 -15.89
C VAL A 234 28.57 -16.01 -16.35
N GLU A 235 28.80 -15.93 -17.67
CA GLU A 235 29.85 -15.06 -18.18
C GLU A 235 29.53 -13.61 -17.87
N ASP A 236 30.54 -12.87 -17.40
CA ASP A 236 30.46 -11.46 -17.03
C ASP A 236 30.06 -10.61 -18.26
N GLU A 237 28.79 -10.34 -18.47
CA GLU A 237 28.39 -9.20 -19.30
C GLU A 237 28.44 -7.94 -18.42
N PRO A 238 29.21 -6.92 -18.81
CA PRO A 238 29.24 -5.65 -18.10
C PRO A 238 27.89 -4.98 -18.26
N HIS A 239 27.29 -4.58 -17.14
CA HIS A 239 26.11 -3.71 -17.12
C HIS A 239 26.50 -2.35 -17.71
N GLU A 240 25.96 -2.01 -18.89
CA GLU A 240 25.88 -0.63 -19.39
C GLU A 240 24.75 0.15 -18.69
#